data_0207f63a200bf05d091dab9aa93af177
#
_entry.id   0207f63a200bf05d091dab9aa93af177
#
_cell.length_a   1.000
_cell.length_b   1.000
_cell.length_c   1.000
_cell.angle_alpha   90.00
_cell.angle_beta   90.00
_cell.angle_gamma   90.00
#
_symmetry.space_group_name_H-M   'P 1'
#
loop_
_entity.id
_entity.type
_entity.pdbx_description
1 polymer ?
#
loop_
_entity_poly.entity_id
_entity_poly.type
_entity_poly.pdbx_seq_one_letter_code
_entity_poly.pdbx_strand_id
1 'polypeptide(L)'
;AEPSDTELAKARSCSMVVLAETICSRTQIRRLVYAHGREILEHDHMAIERVCYQHGVVTTFAHSIRVACLSVWLADRLHLWNRVDLHSLIRAALLHDYFLYDWHDWDNGTHRLHGFTHGETAMRNAIRDFKLNQIERDSIEHHMFPLTPYPPKYIEGYLVTAADKISATKETLSFDRFDKPASGQPMDRS
;
A
#
# COMPACT_ATOMS: atom_id res chain seq x y z
N ALA A 1 -5.36 -11.26 -48.41
CA ALA A 1 -6.05 -10.00 -48.42
C ALA A 1 -5.75 -9.33 -47.10
N GLU A 2 -5.11 -8.16 -47.10
CA GLU A 2 -4.86 -7.36 -45.91
C GLU A 2 -6.19 -6.76 -45.40
N PRO A 3 -6.41 -6.72 -44.09
CA PRO A 3 -7.64 -6.14 -43.53
C PRO A 3 -7.69 -4.66 -43.83
N SER A 4 -8.88 -4.15 -44.17
CA SER A 4 -9.10 -2.74 -44.49
C SER A 4 -8.87 -1.86 -43.25
N ASP A 5 -8.47 -0.60 -43.48
CA ASP A 5 -8.28 0.40 -42.42
C ASP A 5 -9.51 0.57 -41.52
N THR A 6 -10.69 0.31 -42.06
CA THR A 6 -11.97 0.32 -41.31
C THR A 6 -12.10 -0.86 -40.37
N GLU A 7 -11.57 -2.05 -40.71
CA GLU A 7 -11.57 -3.24 -39.83
C GLU A 7 -10.52 -3.10 -38.74
N LEU A 8 -9.37 -2.52 -39.03
CA LEU A 8 -8.33 -2.18 -38.05
C LEU A 8 -8.80 -1.09 -37.06
N ALA A 9 -9.52 -0.07 -37.54
CA ALA A 9 -10.12 0.97 -36.68
C ALA A 9 -11.22 0.37 -35.77
N LYS A 10 -12.04 -0.57 -36.30
CA LYS A 10 -13.09 -1.24 -35.54
C LYS A 10 -12.52 -2.21 -34.50
N ALA A 11 -11.43 -2.91 -34.82
CA ALA A 11 -10.71 -3.77 -33.87
C ALA A 11 -10.05 -2.97 -32.74
N ARG A 12 -9.46 -1.81 -33.06
CA ARG A 12 -8.91 -0.87 -32.05
C ARG A 12 -10.00 -0.25 -31.19
N SER A 13 -11.15 0.14 -31.76
CA SER A 13 -12.30 0.64 -31.03
C SER A 13 -12.92 -0.44 -30.13
N CYS A 14 -13.02 -1.68 -30.61
CA CYS A 14 -13.54 -2.80 -29.81
C CYS A 14 -12.59 -3.16 -28.65
N SER A 15 -11.26 -3.12 -28.85
CA SER A 15 -10.29 -3.32 -27.78
C SER A 15 -10.29 -2.19 -26.74
N MET A 16 -10.55 -0.93 -27.14
CA MET A 16 -10.67 0.19 -26.20
C MET A 16 -11.98 0.20 -25.42
N VAL A 17 -13.08 -0.26 -26.01
CA VAL A 17 -14.39 -0.27 -25.31
C VAL A 17 -14.50 -1.42 -24.30
N VAL A 18 -13.79 -2.52 -24.49
CA VAL A 18 -13.79 -3.66 -23.53
C VAL A 18 -12.97 -3.38 -22.26
N LEU A 19 -12.12 -2.34 -22.25
CA LEU A 19 -11.35 -1.94 -21.07
C LEU A 19 -12.13 -1.04 -20.09
N ALA A 20 -13.35 -0.61 -20.42
CA ALA A 20 -14.10 0.39 -19.63
C ALA A 20 -14.98 -0.18 -18.52
N GLU A 21 -15.13 -1.51 -18.36
CA GLU A 21 -16.06 -2.10 -17.38
C GLU A 21 -15.53 -3.28 -16.56
N THR A 22 -14.23 -3.54 -16.56
CA THR A 22 -13.72 -4.72 -15.84
C THR A 22 -13.23 -4.35 -14.45
N ILE A 23 -14.10 -4.45 -13.45
CA ILE A 23 -13.71 -4.47 -12.04
C ILE A 23 -12.71 -5.61 -11.85
N CYS A 24 -11.46 -5.26 -11.49
CA CYS A 24 -10.41 -6.23 -11.28
C CYS A 24 -10.76 -7.22 -10.15
N SER A 25 -10.72 -8.50 -10.44
CA SER A 25 -10.84 -9.52 -9.40
C SER A 25 -9.67 -9.45 -8.41
N ARG A 26 -9.86 -9.97 -7.19
CA ARG A 26 -8.77 -10.03 -6.17
C ARG A 26 -7.51 -10.71 -6.71
N THR A 27 -7.67 -11.74 -7.54
CA THR A 27 -6.55 -12.45 -8.15
C THR A 27 -5.81 -11.58 -9.17
N GLN A 28 -6.53 -10.81 -9.97
CA GLN A 28 -5.94 -9.88 -10.94
C GLN A 28 -5.18 -8.76 -10.22
N ILE A 29 -5.75 -8.17 -9.16
CA ILE A 29 -5.09 -7.15 -8.34
C ILE A 29 -3.77 -7.69 -7.76
N ARG A 30 -3.77 -8.89 -7.18
CA ARG A 30 -2.55 -9.51 -6.65
C ARG A 30 -1.49 -9.74 -7.73
N ARG A 31 -1.90 -10.15 -8.94
CA ARG A 31 -0.98 -10.31 -10.08
C ARG A 31 -0.36 -8.98 -10.49
N LEU A 32 -1.14 -7.90 -10.53
CA LEU A 32 -0.65 -6.55 -10.82
C LEU A 32 0.35 -6.09 -9.76
N VAL A 33 0.01 -6.25 -8.47
CA VAL A 33 0.92 -5.90 -7.36
C VAL A 33 2.24 -6.66 -7.47
N TYR A 34 2.20 -7.97 -7.74
CA TYR A 34 3.42 -8.75 -7.92
C TYR A 34 4.19 -8.33 -9.17
N ALA A 35 3.51 -8.12 -10.31
CA ALA A 35 4.18 -7.76 -11.57
C ALA A 35 4.92 -6.42 -11.48
N HIS A 36 4.32 -5.41 -10.85
CA HIS A 36 4.89 -4.08 -10.72
C HIS A 36 5.80 -3.91 -9.49
N GLY A 37 5.58 -4.70 -8.44
CA GLY A 37 6.31 -4.62 -7.18
C GLY A 37 7.36 -5.71 -6.98
N ARG A 38 7.64 -6.56 -7.97
CA ARG A 38 8.50 -7.73 -7.83
C ARG A 38 9.89 -7.39 -7.28
N GLU A 39 10.55 -6.37 -7.83
CA GLU A 39 11.85 -5.90 -7.38
C GLU A 39 11.87 -5.59 -5.87
N ILE A 40 10.79 -4.95 -5.37
CA ILE A 40 10.64 -4.60 -3.96
C ILE A 40 10.37 -5.85 -3.12
N LEU A 41 9.39 -6.67 -3.54
CA LEU A 41 8.94 -7.85 -2.79
C LEU A 41 10.03 -8.92 -2.61
N GLU A 42 10.97 -9.00 -3.57
CA GLU A 42 12.11 -9.94 -3.58
C GLU A 42 13.40 -9.33 -3.00
N HIS A 43 13.40 -8.05 -2.59
CA HIS A 43 14.56 -7.38 -2.03
C HIS A 43 14.91 -7.90 -0.63
N ASP A 44 16.20 -8.05 -0.32
CA ASP A 44 16.69 -8.62 0.93
C ASP A 44 16.19 -7.87 2.17
N HIS A 45 16.10 -6.54 2.11
CA HIS A 45 15.59 -5.72 3.21
C HIS A 45 14.10 -5.95 3.51
N MET A 46 13.31 -6.49 2.57
CA MET A 46 11.94 -6.90 2.87
C MET A 46 11.87 -8.09 3.85
N ALA A 47 12.99 -8.79 4.09
CA ALA A 47 13.07 -9.79 5.16
C ALA A 47 12.90 -9.15 6.55
N ILE A 48 13.36 -7.91 6.75
CA ILE A 48 13.17 -7.13 7.98
C ILE A 48 11.69 -6.82 8.17
N GLU A 49 11.02 -6.34 7.13
CA GLU A 49 9.59 -6.02 7.15
C GLU A 49 8.69 -7.24 7.44
N ARG A 50 9.20 -8.47 7.19
CA ARG A 50 8.48 -9.72 7.50
C ARG A 50 8.47 -10.08 8.98
N VAL A 51 9.39 -9.52 9.77
CA VAL A 51 9.53 -9.79 11.22
C VAL A 51 9.14 -8.59 12.08
N CYS A 52 9.12 -7.37 11.53
CA CYS A 52 8.63 -6.18 12.22
C CYS A 52 7.09 -6.12 12.19
N TYR A 53 6.48 -5.78 13.31
CA TYR A 53 5.02 -5.65 13.41
C TYR A 53 4.59 -4.21 13.17
N GLN A 54 3.50 -4.03 12.41
CA GLN A 54 2.91 -2.72 12.13
C GLN A 54 1.73 -2.42 13.04
N HIS A 55 0.73 -3.29 13.04
CA HIS A 55 -0.48 -3.17 13.85
C HIS A 55 -0.85 -4.53 14.46
N GLY A 56 -0.77 -4.65 15.78
CA GLY A 56 -1.10 -5.89 16.49
C GLY A 56 -0.21 -7.06 16.05
N VAL A 57 -0.80 -8.07 15.41
CA VAL A 57 -0.10 -9.27 14.91
C VAL A 57 0.25 -9.20 13.42
N VAL A 58 0.00 -8.07 12.76
CA VAL A 58 0.24 -7.88 11.33
C VAL A 58 1.64 -7.33 11.12
N THR A 59 2.45 -8.02 10.31
CA THR A 59 3.79 -7.55 9.96
C THR A 59 3.72 -6.39 8.97
N THR A 60 4.73 -5.51 8.98
CA THR A 60 4.86 -4.38 8.03
C THR A 60 4.78 -4.87 6.60
N PHE A 61 5.43 -6.00 6.27
CA PHE A 61 5.34 -6.63 4.96
C PHE A 61 3.91 -7.00 4.54
N ALA A 62 3.14 -7.64 5.44
CA ALA A 62 1.76 -8.04 5.15
C ALA A 62 0.83 -6.82 5.01
N HIS A 63 1.07 -5.79 5.84
CA HIS A 63 0.39 -4.49 5.76
C HIS A 63 0.65 -3.82 4.41
N SER A 64 1.91 -3.67 3.99
CA SER A 64 2.28 -3.03 2.73
C SER A 64 1.66 -3.71 1.50
N ILE A 65 1.64 -5.06 1.45
CA ILE A 65 0.93 -5.79 0.38
C ILE A 65 -0.58 -5.49 0.40
N ARG A 66 -1.19 -5.43 1.58
CA ARG A 66 -2.62 -5.11 1.72
C ARG A 66 -2.92 -3.71 1.26
N VAL A 67 -2.10 -2.73 1.64
CA VAL A 67 -2.21 -1.33 1.20
C VAL A 67 -2.06 -1.24 -0.32
N ALA A 68 -1.07 -1.91 -0.92
CA ALA A 68 -0.90 -1.94 -2.38
C ALA A 68 -2.13 -2.54 -3.11
N CYS A 69 -2.64 -3.68 -2.63
CA CYS A 69 -3.85 -4.28 -3.20
C CYS A 69 -5.08 -3.37 -3.06
N LEU A 70 -5.22 -2.68 -1.92
CA LEU A 70 -6.35 -1.78 -1.67
C LEU A 70 -6.24 -0.50 -2.50
N SER A 71 -5.03 0.03 -2.71
CA SER A 71 -4.79 1.20 -3.57
C SER A 71 -5.20 0.92 -5.02
N VAL A 72 -4.83 -0.24 -5.55
CA VAL A 72 -5.25 -0.68 -6.90
C VAL A 72 -6.77 -0.87 -6.96
N TRP A 73 -7.38 -1.48 -5.93
CA TRP A 73 -8.82 -1.66 -5.85
C TRP A 73 -9.56 -0.31 -5.79
N LEU A 74 -9.06 0.67 -5.04
CA LEU A 74 -9.63 2.02 -4.99
C LEU A 74 -9.53 2.71 -6.35
N ALA A 75 -8.38 2.63 -7.04
CA ALA A 75 -8.20 3.16 -8.38
C ALA A 75 -9.22 2.57 -9.37
N ASP A 76 -9.45 1.27 -9.29
CA ASP A 76 -10.45 0.55 -10.09
C ASP A 76 -11.88 1.04 -9.78
N ARG A 77 -12.25 1.07 -8.51
CA ARG A 77 -13.60 1.48 -8.06
C ARG A 77 -13.93 2.93 -8.36
N LEU A 78 -12.93 3.79 -8.38
CA LEU A 78 -13.06 5.21 -8.68
C LEU A 78 -12.86 5.52 -10.18
N HIS A 79 -12.70 4.48 -11.02
CA HIS A 79 -12.47 4.60 -12.47
C HIS A 79 -11.28 5.49 -12.84
N LEU A 80 -10.17 5.35 -12.10
CA LEU A 80 -9.00 6.21 -12.22
C LEU A 80 -7.88 5.65 -13.12
N TRP A 81 -8.11 4.54 -13.83
CA TRP A 81 -7.11 3.86 -14.66
C TRP A 81 -6.35 4.75 -15.63
N ASN A 82 -7.03 5.76 -16.21
CA ASN A 82 -6.44 6.70 -17.15
C ASN A 82 -5.79 7.93 -16.48
N ARG A 83 -5.79 7.98 -15.13
CA ARG A 83 -5.33 9.13 -14.36
C ARG A 83 -4.21 8.78 -13.39
N VAL A 84 -3.98 7.50 -13.14
CA VAL A 84 -2.93 7.00 -12.24
C VAL A 84 -1.83 6.32 -13.02
N ASP A 85 -0.59 6.53 -12.62
CA ASP A 85 0.52 5.66 -12.98
C ASP A 85 0.49 4.42 -12.06
N LEU A 86 -0.01 3.31 -12.61
CA LEU A 86 -0.22 2.09 -11.84
C LEU A 86 1.09 1.53 -11.27
N HIS A 87 2.20 1.68 -12.01
CA HIS A 87 3.51 1.24 -11.56
C HIS A 87 3.95 2.02 -10.32
N SER A 88 3.86 3.34 -10.39
CA SER A 88 4.20 4.23 -9.27
C SER A 88 3.26 4.04 -8.09
N LEU A 89 1.95 3.87 -8.31
CA LEU A 89 0.98 3.61 -7.26
C LEU A 89 1.33 2.37 -6.45
N ILE A 90 1.61 1.25 -7.13
CA ILE A 90 1.94 -0.03 -6.48
C ILE A 90 3.26 0.08 -5.72
N ARG A 91 4.30 0.63 -6.33
CA ARG A 91 5.62 0.77 -5.71
C ARG A 91 5.58 1.70 -4.49
N ALA A 92 4.92 2.85 -4.60
CA ALA A 92 4.74 3.75 -3.48
C ALA A 92 3.97 3.08 -2.33
N ALA A 93 2.90 2.34 -2.64
CA ALA A 93 2.14 1.62 -1.63
C ALA A 93 2.92 0.48 -0.95
N LEU A 94 3.83 -0.19 -1.66
CA LEU A 94 4.71 -1.21 -1.07
C LEU A 94 5.81 -0.60 -0.18
N LEU A 95 6.20 0.65 -0.43
CA LEU A 95 7.33 1.31 0.22
C LEU A 95 6.91 2.40 1.22
N HIS A 96 5.61 2.66 1.42
CA HIS A 96 5.17 3.77 2.26
C HIS A 96 5.64 3.64 3.72
N ASP A 97 5.79 2.42 4.23
CA ASP A 97 6.27 2.08 5.57
C ASP A 97 7.64 1.39 5.56
N TYR A 98 8.48 1.67 4.56
CA TYR A 98 9.82 1.07 4.42
C TYR A 98 10.84 1.73 5.36
N PHE A 99 10.57 1.67 6.68
CA PHE A 99 11.44 2.27 7.69
C PHE A 99 12.49 1.32 8.26
N LEU A 100 12.40 -0.02 8.05
CA LEU A 100 13.43 -1.03 8.35
C LEU A 100 13.81 -1.16 9.83
N TYR A 101 12.90 -0.91 10.76
CA TYR A 101 13.07 -1.13 12.19
C TYR A 101 11.72 -1.46 12.85
N ASP A 102 11.74 -2.09 14.04
CA ASP A 102 10.52 -2.25 14.84
C ASP A 102 10.30 -0.97 15.67
N TRP A 103 9.29 -0.19 15.36
CA TRP A 103 8.97 1.05 16.04
C TRP A 103 8.35 0.85 17.44
N HIS A 104 8.03 -0.41 17.81
CA HIS A 104 7.61 -0.78 19.15
C HIS A 104 8.80 -1.03 20.07
N ASP A 105 10.01 -1.22 19.54
CA ASP A 105 11.20 -1.42 20.34
C ASP A 105 11.52 -0.15 21.14
N TRP A 106 11.80 -0.32 22.42
CA TRP A 106 12.19 0.78 23.31
C TRP A 106 13.61 1.25 23.00
N ASP A 107 13.73 2.45 22.47
CA ASP A 107 15.00 3.04 22.04
C ASP A 107 15.36 4.38 22.74
N ASN A 108 14.98 4.53 24.00
CA ASN A 108 15.16 5.78 24.77
C ASN A 108 14.44 7.02 24.17
N GLY A 109 13.40 6.81 23.35
CA GLY A 109 12.55 7.86 22.81
C GLY A 109 13.01 8.46 21.48
N THR A 110 13.96 7.85 20.76
CA THR A 110 14.36 8.25 19.41
C THR A 110 13.19 8.13 18.41
N HIS A 111 12.26 7.18 18.64
CA HIS A 111 11.07 7.02 17.82
C HIS A 111 9.83 7.76 18.36
N ARG A 112 10.01 8.70 19.28
CA ARG A 112 8.92 9.44 19.97
C ARG A 112 7.96 10.18 19.03
N LEU A 113 8.41 10.54 17.82
CA LEU A 113 7.64 11.22 16.79
C LEU A 113 7.43 10.35 15.56
N HIS A 114 7.47 9.01 15.70
CA HIS A 114 7.37 8.07 14.59
C HIS A 114 6.21 8.41 13.64
N GLY A 115 4.99 8.66 14.18
CA GLY A 115 3.83 9.01 13.37
C GLY A 115 4.00 10.26 12.49
N PHE A 116 4.94 11.15 12.82
CA PHE A 116 5.20 12.38 12.05
C PHE A 116 6.40 12.26 11.10
N THR A 117 7.32 11.34 11.36
CA THR A 117 8.62 11.28 10.66
C THR A 117 8.82 10.01 9.85
N HIS A 118 7.98 8.97 10.04
CA HIS A 118 8.23 7.69 9.37
C HIS A 118 8.10 7.77 7.84
N GLY A 119 7.21 8.60 7.30
CA GLY A 119 7.09 8.79 5.84
C GLY A 119 8.40 9.32 5.23
N GLU A 120 9.04 10.30 5.86
CA GLU A 120 10.36 10.80 5.44
C GLU A 120 11.44 9.71 5.59
N THR A 121 11.42 8.96 6.69
CA THR A 121 12.36 7.86 6.92
C THR A 121 12.17 6.73 5.88
N ALA A 122 10.93 6.32 5.62
CA ALA A 122 10.60 5.35 4.61
C ALA A 122 11.09 5.80 3.22
N MET A 123 10.83 7.06 2.85
CA MET A 123 11.28 7.64 1.59
C MET A 123 12.80 7.64 1.45
N ARG A 124 13.54 8.03 2.51
CA ARG A 124 15.02 8.01 2.52
C ARG A 124 15.58 6.60 2.34
N ASN A 125 15.04 5.62 3.05
CA ASN A 125 15.45 4.21 2.91
C ASN A 125 15.13 3.68 1.51
N ALA A 126 13.93 3.99 1.00
CA ALA A 126 13.51 3.56 -0.32
C ALA A 126 14.37 4.15 -1.45
N ILE A 127 14.81 5.41 -1.36
CA ILE A 127 15.75 6.02 -2.33
C ILE A 127 17.12 5.35 -2.29
N ARG A 128 17.58 4.90 -1.14
CA ARG A 128 18.87 4.21 -1.02
C ARG A 128 18.86 2.88 -1.77
N ASP A 129 17.75 2.14 -1.68
CA ASP A 129 17.66 0.78 -2.16
C ASP A 129 17.03 0.67 -3.57
N PHE A 130 16.22 1.65 -3.97
CA PHE A 130 15.48 1.64 -5.24
C PHE A 130 15.59 2.97 -5.99
N LYS A 131 15.53 2.90 -7.33
CA LYS A 131 15.32 4.09 -8.16
C LYS A 131 13.85 4.49 -8.10
N LEU A 132 13.56 5.60 -7.44
CA LEU A 132 12.21 6.14 -7.31
C LEU A 132 12.03 7.35 -8.21
N ASN A 133 10.87 7.40 -8.89
CA ASN A 133 10.43 8.59 -9.61
C ASN A 133 9.79 9.62 -8.65
N GLN A 134 9.38 10.75 -9.19
CA GLN A 134 8.83 11.86 -8.39
C GLN A 134 7.47 11.53 -7.76
N ILE A 135 6.62 10.74 -8.45
CA ILE A 135 5.30 10.31 -7.95
C ILE A 135 5.50 9.39 -6.74
N GLU A 136 6.40 8.40 -6.87
CA GLU A 136 6.70 7.45 -5.79
C GLU A 136 7.25 8.16 -4.55
N ARG A 137 8.21 9.08 -4.71
CA ARG A 137 8.80 9.84 -3.59
C ARG A 137 7.75 10.67 -2.87
N ASP A 138 6.99 11.46 -3.58
CA ASP A 138 5.94 12.30 -3.00
C ASP A 138 4.88 11.47 -2.28
N SER A 139 4.46 10.35 -2.89
CA SER A 139 3.44 9.47 -2.31
C SER A 139 3.92 8.79 -1.03
N ILE A 140 5.18 8.36 -0.96
CA ILE A 140 5.78 7.75 0.24
C ILE A 140 5.94 8.81 1.34
N GLU A 141 6.50 9.98 1.01
CA GLU A 141 6.81 11.03 1.98
C GLU A 141 5.55 11.61 2.64
N HIS A 142 4.48 11.79 1.86
CA HIS A 142 3.28 12.50 2.31
C HIS A 142 2.07 11.61 2.63
N HIS A 143 2.23 10.27 2.69
CA HIS A 143 1.10 9.35 2.96
C HIS A 143 0.46 9.56 4.33
N MET A 144 1.17 10.20 5.27
CA MET A 144 0.63 10.47 6.61
C MET A 144 -0.35 11.66 6.68
N PHE A 145 -0.61 12.33 5.55
CA PHE A 145 -1.65 13.37 5.53
C PHE A 145 -3.01 12.81 6.02
N PRO A 146 -3.83 13.53 6.83
CA PRO A 146 -3.62 14.89 7.35
C PRO A 146 -2.89 14.98 8.70
N LEU A 147 -2.32 13.88 9.22
CA LEU A 147 -1.53 13.94 10.45
C LEU A 147 -0.31 14.86 10.27
N THR A 148 0.37 14.76 9.13
CA THR A 148 1.33 15.75 8.67
C THR A 148 0.62 16.81 7.83
N PRO A 149 1.02 18.09 7.89
CA PRO A 149 0.27 19.19 7.23
C PRO A 149 0.46 19.24 5.71
N TYR A 150 1.38 18.45 5.15
CA TYR A 150 1.72 18.48 3.74
C TYR A 150 0.94 17.39 2.97
N PRO A 151 -0.05 17.78 2.11
CA PRO A 151 -0.79 16.80 1.32
C PRO A 151 0.07 16.25 0.16
N PRO A 152 -0.21 15.02 -0.29
CA PRO A 152 0.38 14.51 -1.53
C PRO A 152 0.04 15.40 -2.72
N LYS A 153 0.97 15.52 -3.68
CA LYS A 153 0.77 16.28 -4.92
C LYS A 153 0.10 15.45 -6.01
N TYR A 154 0.25 14.13 -5.94
CA TYR A 154 -0.24 13.19 -6.95
C TYR A 154 -1.41 12.38 -6.42
N ILE A 155 -2.28 11.95 -7.33
CA ILE A 155 -3.46 11.16 -7.00
C ILE A 155 -3.08 9.81 -6.37
N GLU A 156 -1.94 9.25 -6.75
CA GLU A 156 -1.36 8.03 -6.20
C GLU A 156 -1.14 8.16 -4.70
N GLY A 157 -0.58 9.27 -4.24
CA GLY A 157 -0.36 9.54 -2.82
C GLY A 157 -1.67 9.59 -2.02
N TYR A 158 -2.73 10.18 -2.56
CA TYR A 158 -4.05 10.15 -1.91
C TYR A 158 -4.64 8.75 -1.83
N LEU A 159 -4.44 7.93 -2.88
CA LEU A 159 -4.90 6.54 -2.89
C LEU A 159 -4.13 5.70 -1.86
N VAL A 160 -2.81 5.86 -1.77
CA VAL A 160 -1.97 5.21 -0.75
C VAL A 160 -2.42 5.63 0.66
N THR A 161 -2.55 6.94 0.90
CA THR A 161 -3.03 7.50 2.17
C THR A 161 -4.38 6.91 2.61
N ALA A 162 -5.34 6.84 1.68
CA ALA A 162 -6.66 6.27 1.98
C ALA A 162 -6.59 4.77 2.25
N ALA A 163 -5.84 4.02 1.44
CA ALA A 163 -5.68 2.59 1.58
C ALA A 163 -4.98 2.22 2.90
N ASP A 164 -3.93 2.95 3.27
CA ASP A 164 -3.23 2.79 4.54
C ASP A 164 -4.20 2.96 5.73
N LYS A 165 -4.90 4.08 5.82
CA LYS A 165 -5.83 4.35 6.93
C LYS A 165 -6.96 3.33 7.05
N ILE A 166 -7.50 2.86 5.91
CA ILE A 166 -8.50 1.80 5.89
C ILE A 166 -7.90 0.48 6.39
N SER A 167 -6.68 0.13 5.98
CA SER A 167 -5.99 -1.09 6.39
C SER A 167 -5.64 -1.06 7.87
N ALA A 168 -5.01 0.00 8.35
CA ALA A 168 -4.64 0.19 9.76
C ALA A 168 -5.87 0.11 10.68
N THR A 169 -6.98 0.77 10.31
CA THR A 169 -8.24 0.72 11.08
C THR A 169 -8.77 -0.71 11.18
N LYS A 170 -8.78 -1.47 10.07
CA LYS A 170 -9.27 -2.86 10.07
C LYS A 170 -8.37 -3.78 10.89
N GLU A 171 -7.07 -3.59 10.82
CA GLU A 171 -6.07 -4.37 11.55
C GLU A 171 -6.21 -4.16 13.06
N THR A 172 -6.31 -2.91 13.50
CA THR A 172 -6.54 -2.53 14.90
C THR A 172 -7.86 -3.09 15.43
N LEU A 173 -8.98 -2.91 14.70
CA LEU A 173 -10.28 -3.43 15.12
C LEU A 173 -10.35 -4.97 15.15
N SER A 174 -9.57 -5.65 14.32
CA SER A 174 -9.48 -7.11 14.33
C SER A 174 -8.70 -7.61 15.54
N PHE A 175 -7.66 -6.90 15.96
CA PHE A 175 -6.88 -7.18 17.17
C PHE A 175 -7.74 -7.05 18.43
N ASP A 176 -8.49 -5.96 18.60
CA ASP A 176 -9.39 -5.75 19.73
C ASP A 176 -10.44 -6.87 19.92
N ARG A 177 -10.77 -7.56 18.82
CA ARG A 177 -11.76 -8.65 18.84
C ARG A 177 -11.18 -9.96 19.39
N PHE A 178 -9.86 -10.18 19.29
CA PHE A 178 -9.17 -11.37 19.79
C PHE A 178 -8.65 -11.21 21.21
N ASP A 179 -8.41 -9.98 21.67
CA ASP A 179 -7.87 -9.68 23.01
C ASP A 179 -8.95 -9.51 24.10
N LYS A 180 -10.24 -9.59 23.76
CA LYS A 180 -11.29 -9.66 24.79
C LYS A 180 -11.24 -11.04 25.42
N PRO A 181 -10.86 -11.17 26.74
CA PRO A 181 -11.00 -12.45 27.44
C PRO A 181 -12.46 -12.87 27.32
N ALA A 182 -12.68 -14.15 27.01
CA ALA A 182 -14.03 -14.71 26.95
C ALA A 182 -14.73 -14.34 28.26
N SER A 183 -15.73 -13.46 28.17
CA SER A 183 -16.52 -13.03 29.30
C SER A 183 -17.24 -14.25 29.86
N GLY A 184 -16.75 -14.80 30.97
CA GLY A 184 -17.45 -15.84 31.69
C GLY A 184 -16.59 -16.98 32.27
N GLN A 185 -15.52 -16.68 33.03
CA GLN A 185 -15.10 -17.56 34.09
C GLN A 185 -14.79 -16.74 35.36
N PRO A 186 -15.50 -16.96 36.47
CA PRO A 186 -15.13 -16.37 37.76
C PRO A 186 -13.79 -16.97 38.17
N MET A 187 -12.81 -16.10 38.52
CA MET A 187 -11.59 -16.56 39.20
C MET A 187 -11.99 -17.19 40.51
N ASP A 188 -11.83 -18.51 40.61
CA ASP A 188 -11.86 -19.23 41.88
C ASP A 188 -10.66 -18.76 42.70
N ARG A 189 -10.95 -18.07 43.79
CA ARG A 189 -9.99 -17.70 44.82
C ARG A 189 -10.03 -18.82 45.88
N SER A 190 -9.07 -19.69 45.83
CA SER A 190 -8.69 -20.54 46.96
C SER A 190 -7.18 -20.50 47.15
#